data_653b6e9c48e924d773b25af7d9f0c0b2
#
_entry.id   653b6e9c48e924d773b25af7d9f0c0b2
#
_cell.length_a   1.000
_cell.length_b   1.000
_cell.length_c   1.000
_cell.angle_alpha   90.00
_cell.angle_beta   90.00
_cell.angle_gamma   90.00
#
_symmetry.space_group_name_H-M   'P 1'
#
loop_
_entity.id
_entity.type
_entity.pdbx_description
1 polymer ?
#
loop_
_entity_poly.entity_id
_entity_poly.type
_entity_poly.pdbx_seq_one_letter_code
_entity_poly.pdbx_strand_id
1 'polypeptide(L)'
;MAGALAVITLISIGSVIVSTINSPTSDVVAEETIATPSPQVSTNKSENENLTAAVPTIGVDVLIQASGASSWVRATDINDVELFEGIIRDGQEQRVGSVDGVKLLLGNAGALNLTVNGQVLGKAGGNGEVVRVEFGPEGPVQ
;
A
#
# COMPACT_ATOMS: atom_id res chain seq x y z
N MET A 1 51.38 -23.99 8.16
CA MET A 1 51.81 -23.08 7.07
C MET A 1 50.61 -22.24 6.77
N ALA A 2 50.65 -21.02 7.23
CA ALA A 2 50.78 -19.77 6.48
C ALA A 2 49.64 -19.63 5.47
N GLY A 3 48.81 -18.70 5.55
CA GLY A 3 48.69 -17.34 5.99
C GLY A 3 47.98 -16.61 4.89
N ALA A 4 47.11 -15.74 5.20
CA ALA A 4 47.07 -14.42 4.55
C ALA A 4 45.80 -13.65 5.01
N LEU A 5 46.11 -12.67 5.78
CA LEU A 5 45.34 -11.47 6.03
C LEU A 5 45.02 -10.76 4.72
N ALA A 6 43.79 -10.30 4.60
CA ALA A 6 43.50 -9.14 3.77
C ALA A 6 42.61 -8.18 4.53
N VAL A 7 43.24 -7.14 4.97
CA VAL A 7 42.77 -5.85 5.44
C VAL A 7 42.19 -5.11 4.26
N ILE A 8 41.06 -4.48 4.35
CA ILE A 8 40.68 -3.33 3.52
C ILE A 8 39.58 -2.56 4.24
N THR A 9 40.01 -1.52 4.80
CA THR A 9 39.89 -0.06 4.53
C THR A 9 38.46 0.47 4.39
N LEU A 10 38.14 1.19 5.46
CA LEU A 10 37.14 2.26 5.55
C LEU A 10 37.36 3.31 4.45
N ILE A 11 36.32 3.68 3.79
CA ILE A 11 36.19 5.00 3.20
C ILE A 11 34.90 5.63 3.65
N SER A 12 35.06 6.52 4.59
CA SER A 12 34.09 7.52 4.99
C SER A 12 34.19 8.69 4.00
N ILE A 13 33.11 9.07 3.37
CA ILE A 13 32.99 10.38 2.78
C ILE A 13 31.62 10.94 3.15
N GLY A 14 31.69 11.86 4.09
CA GLY A 14 30.58 12.73 4.41
C GLY A 14 30.39 13.77 3.30
N SER A 15 29.15 14.06 3.03
CA SER A 15 28.79 15.28 2.33
C SER A 15 27.60 15.93 3.04
N VAL A 16 27.90 16.92 3.82
CA VAL A 16 27.00 17.88 4.41
C VAL A 16 26.67 18.91 3.33
N ILE A 17 25.45 19.01 2.90
CA ILE A 17 24.97 20.14 2.13
C ILE A 17 24.06 20.97 3.02
N VAL A 18 24.60 22.05 3.50
CA VAL A 18 23.91 23.17 4.11
C VAL A 18 23.34 24.03 2.99
N SER A 19 22.04 24.09 2.85
CA SER A 19 21.39 25.07 1.99
C SER A 19 20.80 26.18 2.83
N THR A 20 21.44 27.32 2.66
CA THR A 20 21.08 28.59 3.26
C THR A 20 19.75 29.12 2.76
N ILE A 21 18.98 29.56 3.71
CA ILE A 21 17.80 30.42 3.58
C ILE A 21 18.19 31.77 2.95
N ASN A 22 17.46 32.17 1.96
CA ASN A 22 17.47 33.54 1.49
C ASN A 22 16.06 34.06 1.36
N SER A 23 15.66 34.87 2.31
CA SER A 23 14.47 35.72 2.22
C SER A 23 14.90 37.06 1.62
N PRO A 24 14.13 37.65 0.76
CA PRO A 24 14.05 39.11 0.73
C PRO A 24 12.67 39.63 1.15
N THR A 25 12.69 40.44 2.15
CA THR A 25 11.73 41.47 2.50
C THR A 25 11.64 42.47 1.37
N SER A 26 10.45 42.83 0.97
CA SER A 26 10.17 44.14 0.39
C SER A 26 8.74 44.55 0.68
N ASP A 27 8.69 45.50 1.55
CA ASP A 27 7.66 46.46 1.82
C ASP A 27 7.27 47.24 0.55
N VAL A 28 6.01 47.47 0.27
CA VAL A 28 5.48 48.77 -0.18
C VAL A 28 3.94 48.80 -0.05
N VAL A 29 3.51 49.77 0.64
CA VAL A 29 2.24 50.41 0.95
C VAL A 29 1.47 50.90 -0.30
N ALA A 30 0.17 50.80 -0.25
CA ALA A 30 -0.90 51.79 -0.58
C ALA A 30 -2.12 51.07 -1.17
N GLU A 31 -3.18 51.06 -0.45
CA GLU A 31 -4.33 51.97 -0.36
C GLU A 31 -5.43 51.82 -1.43
N GLU A 32 -6.63 51.58 -0.87
CA GLU A 32 -7.98 51.88 -1.35
C GLU A 32 -8.60 51.15 -2.53
N THR A 33 -9.69 50.43 -2.35
CA THR A 33 -11.06 50.92 -2.44
C THR A 33 -12.09 49.81 -2.26
N ILE A 34 -13.01 50.07 -1.38
CA ILE A 34 -14.30 49.49 -1.06
C ILE A 34 -15.03 48.83 -2.23
N ALA A 35 -15.39 47.53 -2.05
CA ALA A 35 -16.68 47.02 -2.49
C ALA A 35 -17.01 45.72 -1.73
N THR A 36 -17.89 45.80 -0.79
CA THR A 36 -18.64 44.69 -0.22
C THR A 36 -19.56 44.13 -1.29
N PRO A 37 -19.56 42.80 -1.50
CA PRO A 37 -20.80 42.10 -1.28
C PRO A 37 -20.65 40.80 -0.50
N SER A 38 -21.50 40.69 0.47
CA SER A 38 -22.21 39.55 1.03
C SER A 38 -21.57 38.16 1.02
N PRO A 39 -21.52 37.49 2.20
CA PRO A 39 -20.96 36.17 2.32
C PRO A 39 -21.90 35.11 1.74
N GLN A 40 -21.52 34.51 0.65
CA GLN A 40 -22.05 33.20 0.31
C GLN A 40 -21.32 32.17 1.17
N VAL A 41 -21.98 31.75 2.20
CA VAL A 41 -21.67 30.54 2.95
C VAL A 41 -21.86 29.36 1.99
N SER A 42 -20.82 28.97 1.28
CA SER A 42 -20.73 27.64 0.73
C SER A 42 -20.27 26.72 1.82
N THR A 43 -21.24 26.20 2.54
CA THR A 43 -21.06 25.04 3.40
C THR A 43 -20.72 23.85 2.50
N ASN A 44 -19.46 23.73 2.13
CA ASN A 44 -18.96 22.46 1.65
C ASN A 44 -18.84 21.53 2.86
N LYS A 45 -19.98 20.99 3.25
CA LYS A 45 -20.05 19.76 4.02
C LYS A 45 -19.35 18.71 3.17
N SER A 46 -18.09 18.47 3.47
CA SER A 46 -17.38 17.30 3.02
C SER A 46 -18.05 16.11 3.69
N GLU A 47 -19.15 15.70 3.10
CA GLU A 47 -19.69 14.37 3.34
C GLU A 47 -18.67 13.44 2.70
N ASN A 48 -17.74 12.99 3.53
CA ASN A 48 -16.92 11.83 3.25
C ASN A 48 -17.88 10.62 3.35
N GLU A 49 -18.80 10.56 2.40
CA GLU A 49 -19.51 9.32 2.12
C GLU A 49 -18.44 8.38 1.54
N ASN A 50 -17.93 7.56 2.44
CA ASN A 50 -17.29 6.31 2.08
C ASN A 50 -18.37 5.44 1.40
N LEU A 51 -18.72 5.84 0.18
CA LEU A 51 -19.43 4.99 -0.77
C LEU A 51 -18.41 3.95 -1.21
N THR A 52 -18.27 2.91 -0.39
CA THR A 52 -17.88 1.61 -0.88
C THR A 52 -19.03 1.16 -1.79
N ALA A 53 -19.12 1.81 -2.96
CA ALA A 53 -19.87 1.27 -4.06
C ALA A 53 -19.19 -0.06 -4.35
N ALA A 54 -19.88 -1.15 -4.02
CA ALA A 54 -19.53 -2.46 -4.52
C ALA A 54 -19.61 -2.33 -6.04
N VAL A 55 -18.46 -2.07 -6.66
CA VAL A 55 -18.31 -2.21 -8.10
C VAL A 55 -18.68 -3.68 -8.36
N PRO A 56 -19.65 -3.99 -9.23
CA PRO A 56 -19.92 -5.37 -9.56
C PRO A 56 -18.64 -5.94 -10.16
N THR A 57 -17.91 -6.71 -9.37
CA THR A 57 -16.63 -7.29 -9.75
C THR A 57 -16.97 -8.49 -10.62
N ILE A 58 -16.83 -8.28 -11.94
CA ILE A 58 -16.79 -9.40 -12.87
C ILE A 58 -15.42 -10.04 -12.64
N GLY A 59 -15.38 -11.15 -11.89
CA GLY A 59 -14.13 -11.83 -11.55
C GLY A 59 -13.86 -11.92 -10.05
N VAL A 60 -12.59 -12.03 -9.72
CA VAL A 60 -12.08 -12.11 -8.34
C VAL A 60 -11.32 -10.85 -7.99
N ASP A 61 -11.68 -10.23 -6.88
CA ASP A 61 -10.98 -9.11 -6.28
C ASP A 61 -10.53 -9.51 -4.88
N VAL A 62 -9.23 -9.44 -4.62
CA VAL A 62 -8.65 -9.81 -3.33
C VAL A 62 -7.91 -8.62 -2.75
N LEU A 63 -8.33 -8.19 -1.56
CA LEU A 63 -7.60 -7.25 -0.73
C LEU A 63 -6.81 -8.03 0.32
N ILE A 64 -5.51 -7.83 0.35
CA ILE A 64 -4.56 -8.46 1.27
C ILE A 64 -4.02 -7.38 2.18
N GLN A 65 -4.26 -7.48 3.48
CA GLN A 65 -3.81 -6.51 4.47
C GLN A 65 -2.88 -7.16 5.48
N ALA A 66 -1.69 -6.60 5.70
CA ALA A 66 -0.77 -7.06 6.72
C ALA A 66 -1.06 -6.40 8.07
N SER A 67 -1.05 -7.21 9.15
CA SER A 67 -1.32 -6.77 10.52
C SER A 67 -0.47 -7.53 11.52
N GLY A 68 0.34 -6.79 12.28
CA GLY A 68 1.21 -7.30 13.34
C GLY A 68 2.58 -7.81 12.87
N ALA A 69 2.77 -8.08 11.58
CA ALA A 69 4.05 -8.47 10.98
C ALA A 69 4.03 -8.30 9.47
N SER A 70 5.20 -8.44 8.84
CA SER A 70 5.32 -8.47 7.38
C SER A 70 5.14 -9.89 6.85
N SER A 71 4.70 -9.98 5.58
CA SER A 71 4.61 -11.24 4.85
C SER A 71 5.07 -11.07 3.41
N TRP A 72 5.77 -12.06 2.89
CA TRP A 72 5.98 -12.16 1.46
C TRP A 72 4.72 -12.73 0.80
N VAL A 73 4.35 -12.17 -0.31
CA VAL A 73 3.14 -12.54 -1.06
C VAL A 73 3.48 -12.65 -2.54
N ARG A 74 3.01 -13.72 -3.17
CA ARG A 74 2.93 -13.83 -4.62
C ARG A 74 1.49 -14.10 -5.01
N ALA A 75 0.99 -13.33 -5.94
CA ALA A 75 -0.33 -13.47 -6.54
C ALA A 75 -0.18 -13.69 -8.05
N THR A 76 -0.85 -14.70 -8.57
CA THR A 76 -0.96 -14.97 -10.01
C THR A 76 -2.42 -15.16 -10.39
N ASP A 77 -2.72 -15.02 -11.67
CA ASP A 77 -4.00 -15.49 -12.20
C ASP A 77 -4.00 -17.03 -12.36
N ILE A 78 -5.11 -17.58 -12.87
CA ILE A 78 -5.21 -19.04 -13.12
C ILE A 78 -4.25 -19.54 -14.21
N ASN A 79 -3.75 -18.67 -15.08
CA ASN A 79 -2.81 -18.97 -16.17
C ASN A 79 -1.36 -18.74 -15.73
N ASP A 80 -1.12 -18.55 -14.42
CA ASP A 80 0.18 -18.26 -13.81
C ASP A 80 0.81 -16.92 -14.25
N VAL A 81 0.00 -15.98 -14.77
CA VAL A 81 0.43 -14.61 -15.02
C VAL A 81 0.55 -13.89 -13.68
N GLU A 82 1.73 -13.30 -13.44
CA GLU A 82 2.00 -12.61 -12.19
C GLU A 82 1.17 -11.30 -12.09
N LEU A 83 0.42 -11.18 -11.01
CA LEU A 83 -0.36 -9.99 -10.66
C LEU A 83 0.38 -9.14 -9.64
N PHE A 84 1.11 -9.78 -8.74
CA PHE A 84 1.91 -9.12 -7.70
C PHE A 84 2.92 -10.11 -7.10
N GLU A 85 4.14 -9.62 -6.84
CA GLU A 85 5.11 -10.31 -5.99
C GLU A 85 5.86 -9.30 -5.13
N GLY A 86 5.88 -9.52 -3.81
CA GLY A 86 6.59 -8.61 -2.91
C GLY A 86 6.32 -8.86 -1.45
N ILE A 87 6.88 -7.98 -0.61
CA ILE A 87 6.66 -7.98 0.84
C ILE A 87 5.63 -6.90 1.18
N ILE A 88 4.53 -7.32 1.78
CA ILE A 88 3.55 -6.43 2.39
C ILE A 88 3.95 -6.25 3.85
N ARG A 89 4.26 -5.01 4.24
CA ARG A 89 4.69 -4.68 5.60
C ARG A 89 3.48 -4.45 6.50
N ASP A 90 3.70 -4.55 7.80
CA ASP A 90 2.68 -4.23 8.80
C ASP A 90 1.99 -2.89 8.50
N GLY A 91 0.65 -2.89 8.53
CA GLY A 91 -0.20 -1.75 8.20
C GLY A 91 -0.35 -1.45 6.71
N GLN A 92 0.33 -2.17 5.83
CA GLN A 92 0.16 -2.02 4.38
C GLN A 92 -0.89 -2.98 3.84
N GLU A 93 -1.45 -2.60 2.71
CA GLU A 93 -2.41 -3.41 1.98
C GLU A 93 -2.04 -3.48 0.48
N GLN A 94 -2.45 -4.56 -0.15
CA GLN A 94 -2.30 -4.80 -1.58
C GLN A 94 -3.60 -5.36 -2.13
N ARG A 95 -4.08 -4.78 -3.22
CA ARG A 95 -5.22 -5.31 -3.95
C ARG A 95 -4.75 -5.96 -5.24
N VAL A 96 -5.30 -7.13 -5.53
CA VAL A 96 -5.07 -7.87 -6.78
C VAL A 96 -6.40 -8.41 -7.29
N GLY A 97 -6.53 -8.54 -8.60
CA GLY A 97 -7.77 -9.05 -9.20
C GLY A 97 -7.53 -9.68 -10.56
N SER A 98 -8.40 -10.60 -10.92
CA SER A 98 -8.44 -11.27 -12.21
C SER A 98 -9.86 -11.69 -12.55
N VAL A 99 -10.18 -11.75 -13.84
CA VAL A 99 -11.51 -12.15 -14.32
C VAL A 99 -11.82 -13.60 -13.97
N ASP A 100 -10.84 -14.49 -14.08
CA ASP A 100 -11.05 -15.94 -14.00
C ASP A 100 -10.73 -16.52 -12.63
N GLY A 101 -9.81 -15.88 -11.89
CA GLY A 101 -9.40 -16.34 -10.56
C GLY A 101 -8.03 -15.85 -10.16
N VAL A 102 -7.73 -15.96 -8.87
CA VAL A 102 -6.46 -15.52 -8.26
C VAL A 102 -5.90 -16.64 -7.41
N LYS A 103 -4.63 -16.99 -7.65
CA LYS A 103 -3.84 -17.89 -6.82
C LYS A 103 -2.92 -17.07 -5.93
N LEU A 104 -2.88 -17.36 -4.65
CA LEU A 104 -2.01 -16.70 -3.68
C LEU A 104 -1.04 -17.71 -3.06
N LEU A 105 0.23 -17.28 -2.93
CA LEU A 105 1.23 -17.91 -2.08
C LEU A 105 1.65 -16.90 -1.02
N LEU A 106 1.43 -17.25 0.23
CA LEU A 106 1.57 -16.37 1.40
C LEU A 106 2.66 -16.93 2.32
N GLY A 107 3.74 -16.18 2.56
CA GLY A 107 4.90 -16.67 3.33
C GLY A 107 4.71 -16.64 4.84
N ASN A 108 3.88 -15.74 5.37
CA ASN A 108 3.51 -15.63 6.79
C ASN A 108 2.02 -15.33 6.85
N ALA A 109 1.21 -16.34 6.64
CA ALA A 109 -0.24 -16.22 6.49
C ALA A 109 -0.93 -15.67 7.74
N GLY A 110 -0.37 -15.89 8.93
CA GLY A 110 -0.90 -15.36 10.19
C GLY A 110 -0.79 -13.84 10.35
N ALA A 111 0.07 -13.20 9.54
CA ALA A 111 0.16 -11.75 9.48
C ALA A 111 -0.80 -11.11 8.47
N LEU A 112 -1.53 -11.91 7.68
CA LEU A 112 -2.36 -11.42 6.60
C LEU A 112 -3.85 -11.63 6.87
N ASN A 113 -4.63 -10.59 6.66
CA ASN A 113 -6.08 -10.65 6.57
C ASN A 113 -6.50 -10.54 5.10
N LEU A 114 -7.42 -11.40 4.70
CA LEU A 114 -7.95 -11.45 3.34
C LEU A 114 -9.39 -10.96 3.29
N THR A 115 -9.68 -10.16 2.27
CA THR A 115 -11.05 -9.82 1.88
C THR A 115 -11.20 -10.17 0.40
N VAL A 116 -12.16 -11.00 0.06
CA VAL A 116 -12.38 -11.48 -1.30
C VAL A 116 -13.77 -11.07 -1.76
N ASN A 117 -13.85 -10.37 -2.88
CA ASN A 117 -15.10 -9.84 -3.43
C ASN A 117 -15.93 -9.04 -2.39
N GLY A 118 -15.22 -8.29 -1.51
CA GLY A 118 -15.82 -7.54 -0.41
C GLY A 118 -16.20 -8.37 0.82
N GLN A 119 -16.06 -9.70 0.79
CA GLN A 119 -16.28 -10.56 1.94
C GLN A 119 -14.98 -10.71 2.76
N VAL A 120 -15.04 -10.35 4.03
CA VAL A 120 -13.90 -10.50 4.96
C VAL A 120 -13.77 -11.96 5.37
N LEU A 121 -12.66 -12.59 4.98
CA LEU A 121 -12.32 -13.97 5.36
C LEU A 121 -11.51 -14.01 6.66
N GLY A 122 -10.85 -12.91 7.02
CA GLY A 122 -9.97 -12.82 8.18
C GLY A 122 -8.56 -13.35 7.90
N LYS A 123 -7.91 -13.94 8.92
CA LYS A 123 -6.54 -14.42 8.81
C LYS A 123 -6.39 -15.55 7.82
N ALA A 124 -5.36 -15.46 6.99
CA ALA A 124 -5.08 -16.44 5.95
C ALA A 124 -4.51 -17.77 6.49
N GLY A 125 -3.98 -17.77 7.71
CA GLY A 125 -3.38 -18.97 8.34
C GLY A 125 -2.72 -18.66 9.67
N GLY A 126 -1.82 -19.54 10.13
CA GLY A 126 -1.04 -19.39 11.34
C GLY A 126 0.21 -18.51 11.17
N ASN A 127 0.79 -18.07 12.31
CA ASN A 127 2.01 -17.25 12.29
C ASN A 127 3.18 -18.04 11.71
N GLY A 128 3.87 -17.47 10.70
CA GLY A 128 4.98 -18.12 10.01
C GLY A 128 4.55 -19.25 9.07
N GLU A 129 3.27 -19.53 8.96
CA GLU A 129 2.76 -20.55 8.05
C GLU A 129 2.81 -20.07 6.59
N VAL A 130 3.21 -21.01 5.70
CA VAL A 130 3.14 -20.80 4.26
C VAL A 130 1.85 -21.41 3.75
N VAL A 131 0.98 -20.57 3.21
CA VAL A 131 -0.33 -20.98 2.69
C VAL A 131 -0.43 -20.73 1.19
N ARG A 132 -1.02 -21.72 0.50
CA ARG A 132 -1.47 -21.58 -0.90
C ARG A 132 -2.98 -21.62 -0.88
N VAL A 133 -3.59 -20.66 -1.54
CA VAL A 133 -5.05 -20.57 -1.69
C VAL A 133 -5.40 -20.06 -3.08
N GLU A 134 -6.49 -20.56 -3.60
CA GLU A 134 -7.03 -20.13 -4.89
C GLU A 134 -8.46 -19.63 -4.70
N PHE A 135 -8.79 -18.53 -5.36
CA PHE A 135 -10.10 -17.92 -5.36
C PHE A 135 -10.64 -17.85 -6.78
N GLY A 136 -11.80 -18.41 -6.99
CA GLY A 136 -12.61 -18.24 -8.20
C GLY A 136 -13.66 -17.13 -8.02
N PRO A 137 -14.42 -16.79 -9.08
CA PRO A 137 -15.47 -15.77 -9.02
C PRO A 137 -16.54 -16.01 -7.96
N GLU A 138 -16.75 -17.25 -7.57
CA GLU A 138 -17.74 -17.66 -6.57
C GLU A 138 -17.15 -17.85 -5.16
N GLY A 139 -15.84 -17.67 -4.99
CA GLY A 139 -15.16 -17.82 -3.70
C GLY A 139 -13.94 -18.76 -3.73
N PRO A 140 -13.54 -19.31 -2.57
CA PRO A 140 -12.38 -20.21 -2.48
C PRO A 140 -12.61 -21.49 -3.31
N VAL A 141 -11.60 -21.86 -4.10
CA VAL A 141 -11.58 -23.14 -4.84
C VAL A 141 -10.91 -24.18 -3.95
N GLN A 142 -11.57 -25.32 -3.74
CA GLN A 142 -11.05 -26.45 -2.94
C GLN A 142 -10.34 -27.46 -3.82
#